data_0e15ceac9eb820e74b4bc1b70cbca281
#
_entry.id   0e15ceac9eb820e74b4bc1b70cbca281
#
_cell.length_a   1.000
_cell.length_b   1.000
_cell.length_c   1.000
_cell.angle_alpha   90.00
_cell.angle_beta   90.00
_cell.angle_gamma   90.00
#
_symmetry.space_group_name_H-M   'P 1'
#
loop_
_entity.id
_entity.type
_entity.pdbx_description
1 polymer ?
#
loop_
_entity_poly.entity_id
_entity_poly.type
_entity_poly.pdbx_seq_one_letter_code
_entity_poly.pdbx_strand_id
1 'polypeptide(L)'
;MDIYKKLKVKTYINAWDAVSAYGSSRMEEETLLAMREAATRFVHIEELQKAVGREIAKMTDNEAAYVVAGTAAGMLMASAVCMVRHPEPELFAMLPDASELRNEFILLRERKTSVGYAIKAAGGKVIDVAFGQHVTLEDVERAITPKTCAIVYCDTQVLSMRCPPLRALTLLAHKHDLFMAYRSEPEPVSY
;
A
#
# COMPACT_ATOMS: atom_id res chain seq x y z
N MET A 1 -34.16 10.09 8.89
CA MET A 1 -34.08 11.08 7.77
C MET A 1 -33.00 10.62 6.82
N ASP A 2 -33.31 10.42 5.54
CA ASP A 2 -32.34 9.94 4.53
C ASP A 2 -31.43 11.11 4.10
N ILE A 3 -30.16 11.04 4.49
CA ILE A 3 -29.16 12.08 4.24
C ILE A 3 -28.90 12.28 2.73
N TYR A 4 -28.94 11.19 1.93
CA TYR A 4 -28.68 11.27 0.50
C TYR A 4 -29.83 11.98 -0.24
N LYS A 5 -31.08 11.77 0.20
CA LYS A 5 -32.23 12.55 -0.31
C LYS A 5 -32.08 14.02 0.01
N LYS A 6 -31.62 14.37 1.24
CA LYS A 6 -31.36 15.77 1.62
C LYS A 6 -30.28 16.43 0.74
N LEU A 7 -29.23 15.67 0.42
CA LEU A 7 -28.11 16.12 -0.42
C LEU A 7 -28.41 16.02 -1.92
N LYS A 8 -29.59 15.52 -2.32
CA LYS A 8 -29.97 15.25 -3.71
C LYS A 8 -29.00 14.31 -4.44
N VAL A 9 -28.40 13.35 -3.72
CA VAL A 9 -27.52 12.33 -4.26
C VAL A 9 -28.32 11.06 -4.49
N LYS A 10 -28.17 10.48 -5.68
CA LYS A 10 -28.80 9.22 -6.05
C LYS A 10 -28.08 8.05 -5.36
N THR A 11 -28.84 7.16 -4.75
CA THR A 11 -28.32 5.90 -4.20
C THR A 11 -28.42 4.78 -5.24
N TYR A 12 -27.54 3.78 -5.13
CA TYR A 12 -27.45 2.64 -6.04
C TYR A 12 -27.50 1.33 -5.26
N ILE A 13 -28.05 0.31 -5.88
CA ILE A 13 -27.85 -1.08 -5.46
C ILE A 13 -26.58 -1.54 -6.17
N ASN A 14 -25.49 -1.69 -5.42
CA ASN A 14 -24.24 -2.15 -5.97
C ASN A 14 -24.25 -3.69 -6.01
N ALA A 15 -24.26 -4.25 -7.23
CA ALA A 15 -24.19 -5.68 -7.48
C ALA A 15 -22.86 -6.06 -8.19
N TRP A 16 -21.89 -5.17 -8.20
CA TRP A 16 -20.62 -5.39 -8.90
C TRP A 16 -19.57 -5.97 -7.95
N ASP A 17 -19.05 -5.21 -7.04
CA ASP A 17 -18.04 -5.60 -6.07
C ASP A 17 -17.67 -4.38 -5.22
N ALA A 18 -16.62 -4.48 -4.38
CA ALA A 18 -16.07 -3.40 -3.57
C ALA A 18 -15.43 -2.28 -4.41
N VAL A 19 -16.25 -1.61 -5.23
CA VAL A 19 -15.81 -0.55 -6.14
C VAL A 19 -15.74 0.80 -5.42
N SER A 20 -14.54 1.38 -5.36
CA SER A 20 -14.27 2.64 -4.64
C SER A 20 -15.17 3.80 -5.07
N ALA A 21 -15.56 3.88 -6.37
CA ALA A 21 -16.48 4.91 -6.88
C ALA A 21 -17.87 4.85 -6.23
N TYR A 22 -18.27 3.70 -5.67
CA TYR A 22 -19.54 3.50 -4.97
C TYR A 22 -19.38 3.33 -3.45
N GLY A 23 -18.21 3.70 -2.91
CA GLY A 23 -17.93 3.62 -1.48
C GLY A 23 -17.44 2.25 -0.99
N SER A 24 -16.97 1.40 -1.91
CA SER A 24 -16.51 0.03 -1.64
C SER A 24 -17.62 -0.86 -1.08
N SER A 25 -17.54 -1.34 0.15
CA SER A 25 -18.53 -2.20 0.80
C SER A 25 -19.35 -1.45 1.84
N ARG A 26 -20.53 -1.98 2.16
CA ARG A 26 -21.30 -1.50 3.31
C ARG A 26 -20.67 -2.02 4.59
N MET A 27 -20.73 -1.21 5.63
CA MET A 27 -20.28 -1.62 6.96
C MET A 27 -21.35 -2.48 7.63
N GLU A 28 -20.90 -3.51 8.35
CA GLU A 28 -21.75 -4.30 9.23
C GLU A 28 -22.23 -3.49 10.44
N GLU A 29 -23.36 -3.86 11.02
CA GLU A 29 -23.97 -3.11 12.13
C GLU A 29 -23.03 -3.06 13.35
N GLU A 30 -22.31 -4.14 13.63
CA GLU A 30 -21.33 -4.19 14.72
C GLU A 30 -20.21 -3.15 14.54
N THR A 31 -19.71 -2.99 13.32
CA THR A 31 -18.71 -1.97 12.99
C THR A 31 -19.26 -0.57 13.22
N LEU A 32 -20.50 -0.30 12.79
CA LEU A 32 -21.15 0.99 12.97
C LEU A 32 -21.36 1.33 14.46
N LEU A 33 -21.72 0.33 15.28
CA LEU A 33 -21.86 0.48 16.73
C LEU A 33 -20.51 0.81 17.38
N ALA A 34 -19.44 0.10 17.03
CA ALA A 34 -18.10 0.36 17.53
C ALA A 34 -17.61 1.77 17.16
N MET A 35 -17.83 2.21 15.91
CA MET A 35 -17.51 3.58 15.47
C MET A 35 -18.29 4.63 16.28
N ARG A 36 -19.58 4.39 16.52
CA ARG A 36 -20.42 5.28 17.30
C ARG A 36 -19.93 5.40 18.75
N GLU A 37 -19.55 4.29 19.37
CA GLU A 37 -18.97 4.30 20.71
C GLU A 37 -17.66 5.06 20.77
N ALA A 38 -16.73 4.76 19.85
CA ALA A 38 -15.43 5.41 19.76
C ALA A 38 -15.55 6.93 19.58
N ALA A 39 -16.50 7.39 18.77
CA ALA A 39 -16.73 8.82 18.49
C ALA A 39 -17.19 9.64 19.72
N THR A 40 -17.55 8.98 20.83
CA THR A 40 -17.99 9.66 22.07
C THR A 40 -16.88 9.88 23.09
N ARG A 41 -15.64 9.45 22.80
CA ARG A 41 -14.52 9.48 23.75
C ARG A 41 -13.27 10.07 23.13
N PHE A 42 -12.44 10.68 23.98
CA PHE A 42 -11.10 11.11 23.62
C PHE A 42 -10.10 10.04 24.04
N VAL A 43 -9.16 9.72 23.15
CA VAL A 43 -8.08 8.77 23.38
C VAL A 43 -6.77 9.31 22.84
N HIS A 44 -5.66 8.82 23.37
CA HIS A 44 -4.35 9.13 22.81
C HIS A 44 -4.16 8.33 21.49
N ILE A 45 -4.10 9.03 20.37
CA ILE A 45 -4.13 8.38 19.03
C ILE A 45 -2.95 7.44 18.80
N GLU A 46 -1.75 7.80 19.28
CA GLU A 46 -0.58 6.91 19.15
C GLU A 46 -0.73 5.61 19.96
N GLU A 47 -1.32 5.68 21.15
CA GLU A 47 -1.61 4.50 21.97
C GLU A 47 -2.67 3.60 21.30
N LEU A 48 -3.71 4.22 20.76
CA LEU A 48 -4.74 3.52 19.99
C LEU A 48 -4.14 2.81 18.78
N GLN A 49 -3.32 3.52 17.99
CA GLN A 49 -2.67 2.96 16.81
C GLN A 49 -1.77 1.76 17.15
N LYS A 50 -0.98 1.87 18.23
CA LYS A 50 -0.14 0.76 18.73
C LYS A 50 -0.98 -0.42 19.21
N ALA A 51 -2.10 -0.16 19.90
CA ALA A 51 -2.97 -1.22 20.39
C ALA A 51 -3.67 -1.98 19.26
N VAL A 52 -4.27 -1.25 18.33
CA VAL A 52 -4.93 -1.84 17.14
C VAL A 52 -3.93 -2.56 16.26
N GLY A 53 -2.74 -1.97 16.05
CA GLY A 53 -1.68 -2.61 15.29
C GLY A 53 -1.26 -3.97 15.85
N ARG A 54 -1.13 -4.10 17.18
CA ARG A 54 -0.84 -5.39 17.83
C ARG A 54 -1.94 -6.43 17.61
N GLU A 55 -3.20 -6.03 17.73
CA GLU A 55 -4.32 -6.96 17.53
C GLU A 55 -4.41 -7.43 16.07
N ILE A 56 -4.26 -6.54 15.10
CA ILE A 56 -4.24 -6.91 13.67
C ILE A 56 -3.05 -7.81 13.37
N ALA A 57 -1.86 -7.50 13.87
CA ALA A 57 -0.67 -8.30 13.68
C ALA A 57 -0.86 -9.75 14.17
N LYS A 58 -1.48 -9.94 15.36
CA LYS A 58 -1.82 -11.28 15.87
C LYS A 58 -2.82 -12.02 14.96
N MET A 59 -3.85 -11.31 14.49
CA MET A 59 -4.89 -11.91 13.63
C MET A 59 -4.35 -12.34 12.26
N THR A 60 -3.34 -11.65 11.77
CA THR A 60 -2.77 -11.85 10.43
C THR A 60 -1.44 -12.60 10.44
N ASP A 61 -0.96 -13.03 11.62
CA ASP A 61 0.32 -13.71 11.82
C ASP A 61 1.52 -12.90 11.25
N ASN A 62 1.50 -11.59 11.51
CA ASN A 62 2.57 -10.67 11.11
C ASN A 62 3.30 -10.09 12.33
N GLU A 63 4.51 -9.59 12.13
CA GLU A 63 5.31 -8.97 13.19
C GLU A 63 4.69 -7.65 13.69
N ALA A 64 4.10 -6.87 12.78
CA ALA A 64 3.48 -5.60 13.08
C ALA A 64 2.39 -5.24 12.06
N ALA A 65 1.49 -4.35 12.45
CA ALA A 65 0.51 -3.74 11.56
C ALA A 65 0.33 -2.25 11.87
N TYR A 66 -0.02 -1.48 10.87
CA TYR A 66 -0.30 -0.05 10.99
C TYR A 66 -1.53 0.31 10.16
N VAL A 67 -2.51 0.97 10.78
CA VAL A 67 -3.75 1.37 10.11
C VAL A 67 -3.57 2.71 9.43
N VAL A 68 -3.96 2.78 8.18
CA VAL A 68 -3.83 3.98 7.33
C VAL A 68 -5.16 4.33 6.65
N ALA A 69 -5.27 5.55 6.15
CA ALA A 69 -6.46 6.05 5.46
C ALA A 69 -6.58 5.55 4.00
N GLY A 70 -6.14 4.33 3.72
CA GLY A 70 -6.26 3.68 2.42
C GLY A 70 -4.92 3.43 1.73
N THR A 71 -4.96 2.72 0.59
CA THR A 71 -3.77 2.22 -0.13
C THR A 71 -2.78 3.31 -0.50
N ALA A 72 -3.25 4.48 -0.95
CA ALA A 72 -2.35 5.57 -1.35
C ALA A 72 -1.56 6.12 -0.15
N ALA A 73 -2.20 6.30 1.01
CA ALA A 73 -1.56 6.73 2.25
C ALA A 73 -0.57 5.66 2.74
N GLY A 74 -0.95 4.38 2.72
CA GLY A 74 -0.07 3.27 3.09
C GLY A 74 1.17 3.19 2.21
N MET A 75 1.02 3.32 0.90
CA MET A 75 2.15 3.31 -0.02
C MET A 75 3.05 4.54 0.11
N LEU A 76 2.49 5.71 0.40
CA LEU A 76 3.27 6.91 0.67
C LEU A 76 4.14 6.71 1.92
N MET A 77 3.55 6.23 3.02
CA MET A 77 4.27 5.96 4.26
C MET A 77 5.32 4.86 4.09
N ALA A 78 4.98 3.75 3.44
CA ALA A 78 5.90 2.67 3.14
C ALA A 78 7.08 3.17 2.29
N SER A 79 6.83 4.02 1.29
CA SER A 79 7.88 4.61 0.47
C SER A 79 8.82 5.49 1.29
N ALA A 80 8.28 6.32 2.18
CA ALA A 80 9.09 7.13 3.09
C ALA A 80 10.00 6.26 3.97
N VAL A 81 9.44 5.20 4.56
CA VAL A 81 10.20 4.24 5.38
C VAL A 81 11.30 3.53 4.58
N CYS A 82 11.00 3.09 3.35
CA CYS A 82 12.00 2.45 2.49
C CYS A 82 13.17 3.38 2.14
N MET A 83 12.93 4.67 1.96
CA MET A 83 13.97 5.65 1.66
C MET A 83 14.81 6.02 2.88
N VAL A 84 14.16 6.25 4.02
CA VAL A 84 14.83 6.68 5.26
C VAL A 84 15.56 5.51 5.93
N ARG A 85 15.01 4.29 5.90
CA ARG A 85 15.56 3.02 6.43
C ARG A 85 15.76 2.97 7.95
N HIS A 86 16.13 4.07 8.58
CA HIS A 86 16.36 4.20 10.01
C HIS A 86 15.39 5.22 10.60
N PRO A 87 14.98 5.07 11.86
CA PRO A 87 14.01 5.97 12.49
C PRO A 87 14.65 7.31 12.90
N GLU A 88 15.16 8.03 11.93
CA GLU A 88 15.80 9.36 12.11
C GLU A 88 14.80 10.45 11.72
N PRO A 89 14.25 11.21 12.69
CA PRO A 89 13.24 12.24 12.44
C PRO A 89 13.68 13.30 11.42
N GLU A 90 14.98 13.62 11.39
CA GLU A 90 15.57 14.63 10.51
C GLU A 90 15.46 14.20 9.05
N LEU A 91 15.67 12.92 8.75
CA LEU A 91 15.54 12.37 7.39
C LEU A 91 14.08 12.35 6.93
N PHE A 92 13.14 12.06 7.84
CA PHE A 92 11.71 12.17 7.50
C PHE A 92 11.28 13.62 7.24
N ALA A 93 11.87 14.58 7.96
CA ALA A 93 11.55 16.00 7.78
C ALA A 93 12.06 16.58 6.45
N MET A 94 13.05 15.94 5.81
CA MET A 94 13.53 16.33 4.48
C MET A 94 12.55 15.96 3.36
N LEU A 95 11.73 14.92 3.55
CA LEU A 95 10.81 14.47 2.50
C LEU A 95 9.78 15.56 2.15
N PRO A 96 9.42 15.71 0.87
CA PRO A 96 9.71 14.81 -0.26
C PRO A 96 11.05 15.03 -0.96
N ASP A 97 11.96 15.86 -0.45
CA ASP A 97 13.32 15.92 -1.02
C ASP A 97 14.12 14.69 -0.56
N ALA A 98 14.23 13.72 -1.45
CA ALA A 98 14.95 12.47 -1.23
C ALA A 98 16.23 12.36 -2.09
N SER A 99 16.79 13.49 -2.52
CA SER A 99 17.96 13.54 -3.44
C SER A 99 19.18 12.83 -2.86
N GLU A 100 19.41 12.97 -1.56
CA GLU A 100 20.54 12.37 -0.83
C GLU A 100 20.27 10.91 -0.40
N LEU A 101 19.04 10.44 -0.50
CA LEU A 101 18.62 9.11 -0.07
C LEU A 101 18.68 8.10 -1.24
N ARG A 102 18.61 6.81 -0.92
CA ARG A 102 18.19 5.80 -1.89
C ARG A 102 16.72 6.03 -2.18
N ASN A 103 16.35 6.44 -3.36
CA ASN A 103 15.00 6.89 -3.68
C ASN A 103 14.40 6.25 -4.94
N GLU A 104 15.05 5.24 -5.50
CA GLU A 104 14.54 4.53 -6.67
C GLU A 104 13.77 3.29 -6.27
N PHE A 105 12.57 3.14 -6.83
CA PHE A 105 11.65 2.03 -6.61
C PHE A 105 11.46 1.27 -7.92
N ILE A 106 11.89 0.02 -7.98
CA ILE A 106 11.59 -0.87 -9.10
C ILE A 106 10.15 -1.31 -8.97
N LEU A 107 9.28 -0.87 -9.88
CA LEU A 107 7.86 -1.10 -9.82
C LEU A 107 7.41 -2.11 -10.87
N LEU A 108 6.93 -3.26 -10.39
CA LEU A 108 6.35 -4.33 -11.19
C LEU A 108 4.82 -4.14 -11.18
N ARG A 109 4.27 -3.75 -12.34
CA ARG A 109 2.82 -3.49 -12.49
C ARG A 109 2.38 -3.63 -13.93
N GLU A 110 1.13 -4.00 -14.12
CA GLU A 110 0.51 -4.10 -15.45
C GLU A 110 0.13 -2.74 -16.03
N ARG A 111 -0.33 -1.81 -15.19
CA ARG A 111 -0.86 -0.49 -15.58
C ARG A 111 -0.46 0.60 -14.59
N LYS A 112 -0.57 1.85 -15.00
CA LYS A 112 -0.39 3.00 -14.09
C LYS A 112 -1.43 2.93 -12.95
N THR A 113 -0.97 2.96 -11.71
CA THR A 113 -1.78 2.84 -10.50
C THR A 113 -1.49 3.98 -9.54
N SER A 114 -2.35 4.14 -8.52
CA SER A 114 -2.13 5.08 -7.40
C SER A 114 -0.82 4.84 -6.66
N VAL A 115 -0.28 3.62 -6.69
CA VAL A 115 1.01 3.25 -6.08
C VAL A 115 2.15 4.08 -6.62
N GLY A 116 2.29 4.18 -7.94
CA GLY A 116 3.35 4.98 -8.55
C GLY A 116 3.23 6.48 -8.25
N TYR A 117 2.01 7.00 -8.09
CA TYR A 117 1.80 8.38 -7.66
C TYR A 117 2.15 8.59 -6.18
N ALA A 118 1.82 7.63 -5.32
CA ALA A 118 2.15 7.68 -3.89
C ALA A 118 3.67 7.66 -3.66
N ILE A 119 4.41 6.79 -4.39
CA ILE A 119 5.87 6.76 -4.37
C ILE A 119 6.45 8.14 -4.74
N LYS A 120 5.98 8.73 -5.84
CA LYS A 120 6.43 10.05 -6.29
C LYS A 120 6.09 11.16 -5.29
N ALA A 121 4.92 11.11 -4.67
CA ALA A 121 4.51 12.07 -3.66
C ALA A 121 5.38 12.02 -2.39
N ALA A 122 5.92 10.84 -2.07
CA ALA A 122 6.90 10.68 -1.00
C ALA A 122 8.33 11.15 -1.37
N GLY A 123 8.61 11.50 -2.63
CA GLY A 123 9.94 11.88 -3.13
C GLY A 123 10.68 10.78 -3.88
N GLY A 124 10.05 9.60 -4.02
CA GLY A 124 10.65 8.46 -4.72
C GLY A 124 10.59 8.57 -6.25
N LYS A 125 11.53 7.92 -6.91
CA LYS A 125 11.58 7.73 -8.37
C LYS A 125 11.08 6.34 -8.72
N VAL A 126 10.17 6.26 -9.68
CA VAL A 126 9.63 4.98 -10.17
C VAL A 126 10.43 4.51 -11.37
N ILE A 127 11.00 3.31 -11.26
CA ILE A 127 11.64 2.56 -12.34
C ILE A 127 10.66 1.45 -12.77
N ASP A 128 9.96 1.66 -13.87
CA ASP A 128 9.00 0.69 -14.41
C ASP A 128 9.74 -0.40 -15.19
N VAL A 129 9.66 -1.66 -14.72
CA VAL A 129 10.33 -2.81 -15.36
C VAL A 129 9.34 -3.74 -16.08
N ALA A 130 8.10 -3.82 -15.63
CA ALA A 130 7.11 -4.78 -16.11
C ALA A 130 5.86 -4.14 -16.72
N PHE A 131 5.97 -3.05 -17.42
CA PHE A 131 4.78 -2.38 -17.96
C PHE A 131 4.21 -3.14 -19.17
N GLY A 132 3.29 -4.08 -18.90
CA GLY A 132 2.56 -4.83 -19.94
C GLY A 132 3.38 -5.92 -20.66
N GLN A 133 4.61 -6.24 -20.24
CA GLN A 133 5.49 -7.20 -20.86
C GLN A 133 5.83 -8.37 -19.92
N HIS A 134 6.36 -9.45 -20.48
CA HIS A 134 6.95 -10.52 -19.68
C HIS A 134 8.30 -10.06 -19.12
N VAL A 135 8.53 -10.28 -17.83
CA VAL A 135 9.73 -9.84 -17.10
C VAL A 135 10.41 -11.03 -16.46
N THR A 136 11.69 -11.13 -16.63
CA THR A 136 12.54 -12.13 -15.98
C THR A 136 13.15 -11.57 -14.68
N LEU A 137 13.67 -12.46 -13.83
CA LEU A 137 14.39 -12.05 -12.62
C LEU A 137 15.65 -11.24 -12.97
N GLU A 138 16.30 -11.58 -14.09
CA GLU A 138 17.48 -10.89 -14.60
C GLU A 138 17.17 -9.46 -15.05
N ASP A 139 15.97 -9.23 -15.61
CA ASP A 139 15.54 -7.88 -15.98
C ASP A 139 15.35 -7.00 -14.75
N VAL A 140 14.79 -7.57 -13.68
CA VAL A 140 14.64 -6.87 -12.40
C VAL A 140 16.02 -6.60 -11.78
N GLU A 141 16.92 -7.59 -11.76
CA GLU A 141 18.27 -7.44 -11.21
C GLU A 141 19.08 -6.39 -11.97
N ARG A 142 18.96 -6.35 -13.30
CA ARG A 142 19.64 -5.34 -14.14
C ARG A 142 19.15 -3.90 -13.89
N ALA A 143 17.92 -3.75 -13.41
CA ALA A 143 17.36 -2.44 -13.08
C ALA A 143 17.81 -1.91 -11.71
N ILE A 144 18.48 -2.73 -10.89
CA ILE A 144 18.99 -2.32 -9.58
C ILE A 144 20.18 -1.37 -9.76
N THR A 145 20.14 -0.25 -9.08
CA THR A 145 21.20 0.76 -9.01
C THR A 145 21.63 1.01 -7.55
N PRO A 146 22.71 1.74 -7.28
CA PRO A 146 23.06 2.17 -5.93
C PRO A 146 22.01 3.06 -5.25
N LYS A 147 21.09 3.66 -6.02
CA LYS A 147 19.97 4.48 -5.52
C LYS A 147 18.69 3.67 -5.31
N THR A 148 18.64 2.40 -5.67
CA THR A 148 17.46 1.55 -5.46
C THR A 148 17.27 1.29 -3.97
N CYS A 149 16.05 1.50 -3.46
CA CYS A 149 15.68 1.23 -2.07
C CYS A 149 14.69 0.07 -1.93
N ALA A 150 13.83 -0.17 -2.92
CA ALA A 150 12.82 -1.21 -2.84
C ALA A 150 12.42 -1.78 -4.20
N ILE A 151 11.95 -3.04 -4.18
CA ILE A 151 11.18 -3.65 -5.25
C ILE A 151 9.72 -3.63 -4.81
N VAL A 152 8.83 -3.13 -5.67
CA VAL A 152 7.40 -3.02 -5.40
C VAL A 152 6.63 -3.88 -6.38
N TYR A 153 5.90 -4.86 -5.88
CA TYR A 153 5.07 -5.76 -6.66
C TYR A 153 3.58 -5.43 -6.42
N CYS A 154 2.90 -4.99 -7.48
CA CYS A 154 1.46 -4.75 -7.44
C CYS A 154 0.75 -5.96 -8.04
N ASP A 155 0.29 -6.86 -7.17
CA ASP A 155 -0.33 -8.11 -7.61
C ASP A 155 -1.62 -7.86 -8.40
N THR A 156 -1.68 -8.50 -9.57
CA THR A 156 -2.87 -8.71 -10.37
C THR A 156 -2.76 -10.09 -11.01
N GLN A 157 -3.87 -10.73 -11.33
CA GLN A 157 -3.85 -12.05 -11.97
C GLN A 157 -3.00 -12.05 -13.25
N VAL A 158 -3.01 -10.99 -14.02
CA VAL A 158 -2.25 -10.87 -15.26
C VAL A 158 -0.75 -10.69 -14.98
N LEU A 159 -0.39 -9.93 -13.95
CA LEU A 159 1.00 -9.69 -13.60
C LEU A 159 1.67 -10.98 -13.08
N SER A 160 0.96 -11.75 -12.27
CA SER A 160 1.47 -13.03 -11.73
C SER A 160 1.85 -14.04 -12.82
N MET A 161 1.23 -13.96 -13.99
CA MET A 161 1.54 -14.81 -15.15
C MET A 161 2.75 -14.31 -15.97
N ARG A 162 3.21 -13.08 -15.75
CA ARG A 162 4.23 -12.38 -16.57
C ARG A 162 5.48 -11.98 -15.80
N CYS A 163 5.45 -12.09 -14.49
CA CYS A 163 6.55 -11.72 -13.61
C CYS A 163 7.10 -12.92 -12.84
N PRO A 164 8.34 -12.83 -12.35
CA PRO A 164 8.89 -13.84 -11.46
C PRO A 164 8.01 -14.03 -10.22
N PRO A 165 8.00 -15.25 -9.63
CA PRO A 165 7.26 -15.50 -8.40
C PRO A 165 7.69 -14.57 -7.27
N LEU A 166 6.75 -14.13 -6.42
CA LEU A 166 7.01 -13.22 -5.31
C LEU A 166 8.20 -13.68 -4.44
N ARG A 167 8.29 -14.98 -4.16
CA ARG A 167 9.41 -15.55 -3.40
C ARG A 167 10.78 -15.28 -4.05
N ALA A 168 10.88 -15.41 -5.36
CA ALA A 168 12.13 -15.15 -6.08
C ALA A 168 12.50 -13.66 -6.03
N LEU A 169 11.52 -12.77 -6.18
CA LEU A 169 11.71 -11.33 -6.05
C LEU A 169 12.13 -10.93 -4.63
N THR A 170 11.55 -11.56 -3.61
CA THR A 170 11.93 -11.33 -2.21
C THR A 170 13.38 -11.75 -1.94
N LEU A 171 13.78 -12.92 -2.43
CA LEU A 171 15.17 -13.38 -2.31
C LEU A 171 16.15 -12.44 -3.04
N LEU A 172 15.78 -11.96 -4.23
CA LEU A 172 16.57 -10.98 -4.97
C LEU A 172 16.68 -9.66 -4.20
N ALA A 173 15.57 -9.14 -3.67
CA ALA A 173 15.57 -7.92 -2.87
C ALA A 173 16.52 -8.05 -1.66
N HIS A 174 16.42 -9.13 -0.91
CA HIS A 174 17.29 -9.39 0.25
C HIS A 174 18.76 -9.53 -0.14
N LYS A 175 19.07 -10.20 -1.26
CA LYS A 175 20.44 -10.33 -1.79
C LYS A 175 21.10 -8.96 -2.02
N HIS A 176 20.33 -7.96 -2.40
CA HIS A 176 20.79 -6.60 -2.69
C HIS A 176 20.51 -5.59 -1.58
N ASP A 177 20.14 -6.05 -0.39
CA ASP A 177 19.77 -5.18 0.76
C ASP A 177 18.67 -4.16 0.41
N LEU A 178 17.61 -4.64 -0.25
CA LEU A 178 16.44 -3.86 -0.66
C LEU A 178 15.20 -4.30 0.12
N PHE A 179 14.27 -3.38 0.31
CA PHE A 179 12.94 -3.72 0.78
C PHE A 179 12.13 -4.39 -0.32
N MET A 180 11.25 -5.31 0.08
CA MET A 180 10.22 -5.86 -0.78
C MET A 180 8.86 -5.36 -0.32
N ALA A 181 8.20 -4.57 -1.15
CA ALA A 181 6.84 -4.10 -0.90
C ALA A 181 5.86 -4.86 -1.79
N TYR A 182 4.85 -5.45 -1.17
CA TYR A 182 3.81 -6.20 -1.85
C TYR A 182 2.45 -5.53 -1.65
N ARG A 183 1.76 -5.23 -2.74
CA ARG A 183 0.37 -4.79 -2.71
C ARG A 183 -0.50 -5.89 -3.30
N SER A 184 -1.30 -6.56 -2.46
CA SER A 184 -2.37 -7.42 -2.94
C SER A 184 -3.58 -6.57 -3.37
N GLU A 185 -4.22 -6.95 -4.48
CA GLU A 185 -5.61 -6.60 -4.69
C GLU A 185 -6.46 -7.61 -3.90
N PRO A 186 -7.55 -7.18 -3.24
CA PRO A 186 -8.44 -8.15 -2.61
C PRO A 186 -8.95 -9.10 -3.70
N GLU A 187 -8.83 -10.40 -3.45
CA GLU A 187 -9.45 -11.39 -4.32
C GLU A 187 -10.96 -11.11 -4.33
N PRO A 188 -11.62 -11.16 -5.51
CA PRO A 188 -13.06 -11.11 -5.56
C PRO A 188 -13.60 -12.25 -4.70
N VAL A 189 -14.35 -11.90 -3.66
CA VAL A 189 -14.99 -12.91 -2.80
C VAL A 189 -15.97 -13.66 -3.68
N SER A 190 -15.64 -14.93 -4.00
CA SER A 190 -16.58 -15.83 -4.65
C SER A 190 -17.66 -16.19 -3.64
N TYR A 191 -18.83 -15.60 -3.81
CA TYR A 191 -20.04 -15.96 -3.09
C TYR A 191 -20.64 -17.26 -3.66
#